data_486a3251c2f9d42749e2b7d59e9be354
#
_entry.id   486a3251c2f9d42749e2b7d59e9be354
#
_cell.length_a   1.000
_cell.length_b   1.000
_cell.length_c   1.000
_cell.angle_alpha   90.00
_cell.angle_beta   90.00
_cell.angle_gamma   90.00
#
_symmetry.space_group_name_H-M   'P 1'
#
loop_
_entity.id
_entity.type
_entity.pdbx_description
1 polymer ?
#
loop_
_entity_poly.entity_id
_entity_poly.type
_entity_poly.pdbx_seq_one_letter_code
_entity_poly.pdbx_strand_id
1 'polypeptide(L)'
;GGSACPITESNVGTHLATLAMQGKEVFKHAVNRMKEAAETVISRANLQPEDITCVIPHQANLRIIDAIADRLAVPEGRVFVNLDKYGNTSAAAVAIALDEANRSGAFKRGDNIVLVVFGAGLTWAAAAVRW
;
A
#
# COMPACT_ATOMS: atom_id res chain seq x y z
N GLY A 1 8.00 19.79 12.26
CA GLY A 1 9.11 19.48 11.36
C GLY A 1 8.82 19.86 9.91
N GLY A 2 9.72 19.49 9.04
CA GLY A 2 9.66 19.81 7.63
C GLY A 2 10.04 21.24 7.30
N SER A 3 9.88 21.64 6.02
CA SER A 3 10.32 22.96 5.52
C SER A 3 9.57 24.13 6.13
N ALA A 4 8.31 23.92 6.53
CA ALA A 4 7.51 24.97 7.15
C ALA A 4 7.88 25.24 8.62
N CYS A 5 8.44 24.26 9.30
CA CYS A 5 8.88 24.35 10.69
C CYS A 5 10.14 23.47 10.87
N PRO A 6 11.30 23.94 10.41
CA PRO A 6 12.54 23.16 10.47
C PRO A 6 12.95 22.87 11.92
N ILE A 7 13.62 21.75 12.12
CA ILE A 7 14.18 21.39 13.42
C ILE A 7 15.35 22.32 13.73
N THR A 8 15.34 22.91 14.90
CA THR A 8 16.35 23.82 15.43
C THR A 8 16.76 23.40 16.84
N GLU A 9 17.82 23.97 17.39
CA GLU A 9 18.22 23.73 18.78
C GLU A 9 17.11 24.03 19.79
N SER A 10 16.26 25.02 19.48
CA SER A 10 15.17 25.42 20.37
C SER A 10 13.98 24.48 20.36
N ASN A 11 13.80 23.65 19.34
CA ASN A 11 12.64 22.78 19.19
C ASN A 11 12.95 21.27 19.04
N VAL A 12 14.22 20.89 18.98
CA VAL A 12 14.64 19.47 18.80
C VAL A 12 14.13 18.54 19.89
N GLY A 13 13.92 19.02 21.10
CA GLY A 13 13.37 18.26 22.24
C GLY A 13 11.84 18.19 22.27
N THR A 14 11.16 18.77 21.31
CA THR A 14 9.68 18.82 21.27
C THR A 14 9.10 17.74 20.35
N HIS A 15 7.76 17.60 20.38
CA HIS A 15 7.04 16.72 19.45
C HIS A 15 7.25 17.07 17.96
N LEU A 16 7.76 18.26 17.63
CA LEU A 16 8.08 18.66 16.26
C LEU A 16 9.23 17.85 15.65
N ALA A 17 10.08 17.27 16.49
CA ALA A 17 11.20 16.42 16.08
C ALA A 17 10.83 14.94 15.94
N THR A 18 9.58 14.56 16.20
CA THR A 18 9.09 13.17 16.15
C THR A 18 8.02 12.98 15.10
N LEU A 19 7.84 11.73 14.66
CA LEU A 19 6.69 11.35 13.85
C LEU A 19 5.43 11.36 14.73
N ALA A 20 4.47 12.19 14.36
CA ALA A 20 3.15 12.23 14.99
C ALA A 20 2.09 11.76 13.99
N MET A 21 1.21 10.86 14.41
CA MET A 21 0.19 10.28 13.54
C MET A 21 -1.12 10.05 14.30
N GLN A 22 -2.22 10.46 13.72
CA GLN A 22 -3.56 10.13 14.21
C GLN A 22 -3.99 8.79 13.61
N GLY A 23 -3.57 7.68 14.23
CA GLY A 23 -3.67 6.33 13.67
C GLY A 23 -5.07 5.92 13.23
N LYS A 24 -6.14 6.32 13.94
CA LYS A 24 -7.53 6.00 13.57
C LYS A 24 -7.96 6.69 12.26
N GLU A 25 -7.62 7.96 12.09
CA GLU A 25 -7.95 8.72 10.89
C GLU A 25 -7.10 8.24 9.70
N VAL A 26 -5.80 8.01 9.92
CA VAL A 26 -4.91 7.44 8.90
C VAL A 26 -5.43 6.09 8.43
N PHE A 27 -5.84 5.20 9.34
CA PHE A 27 -6.42 3.90 8.98
C PHE A 27 -7.65 4.05 8.07
N LYS A 28 -8.61 4.89 8.47
CA LYS A 28 -9.85 5.13 7.72
C LYS A 28 -9.56 5.65 6.31
N HIS A 29 -8.67 6.64 6.20
CA HIS A 29 -8.29 7.21 4.91
C HIS A 29 -7.52 6.18 4.06
N ALA A 30 -6.56 5.46 4.63
CA ALA A 30 -5.77 4.48 3.92
C ALA A 30 -6.69 3.43 3.27
N VAL A 31 -7.57 2.80 4.06
CA VAL A 31 -8.46 1.75 3.56
C VAL A 31 -9.39 2.26 2.45
N ASN A 32 -10.02 3.44 2.64
CA ASN A 32 -10.96 3.96 1.65
C ASN A 32 -10.24 4.39 0.36
N ARG A 33 -9.13 5.14 0.48
CA ARG A 33 -8.41 5.67 -0.70
C ARG A 33 -7.68 4.60 -1.48
N MET A 34 -7.10 3.61 -0.81
CA MET A 34 -6.47 2.48 -1.51
C MET A 34 -7.52 1.64 -2.23
N LYS A 35 -8.69 1.38 -1.61
CA LYS A 35 -9.81 0.72 -2.28
C LYS A 35 -10.23 1.48 -3.55
N GLU A 36 -10.58 2.76 -3.42
CA GLU A 36 -11.01 3.60 -4.55
C GLU A 36 -9.97 3.61 -5.69
N ALA A 37 -8.69 3.74 -5.35
CA ALA A 37 -7.60 3.75 -6.33
C ALA A 37 -7.48 2.40 -7.05
N ALA A 38 -7.52 1.29 -6.32
CA ALA A 38 -7.43 -0.04 -6.88
C ALA A 38 -8.64 -0.35 -7.80
N GLU A 39 -9.87 -0.07 -7.36
CA GLU A 39 -11.07 -0.23 -8.17
C GLU A 39 -11.02 0.61 -9.45
N THR A 40 -10.50 1.84 -9.34
CA THR A 40 -10.34 2.73 -10.50
C THR A 40 -9.40 2.13 -11.55
N VAL A 41 -8.24 1.60 -11.16
CA VAL A 41 -7.29 1.05 -12.14
C VAL A 41 -7.75 -0.29 -12.70
N ILE A 42 -8.42 -1.14 -11.90
CA ILE A 42 -9.05 -2.38 -12.35
C ILE A 42 -10.09 -2.08 -13.42
N SER A 43 -11.01 -1.16 -13.15
CA SER A 43 -12.04 -0.74 -14.10
C SER A 43 -11.44 -0.12 -15.38
N ARG A 44 -10.44 0.76 -15.28
CA ARG A 44 -9.76 1.36 -16.43
C ARG A 44 -9.03 0.34 -17.30
N ALA A 45 -8.57 -0.75 -16.70
CA ALA A 45 -7.95 -1.86 -17.42
C ALA A 45 -8.99 -2.82 -18.04
N ASN A 46 -10.29 -2.57 -17.86
CA ASN A 46 -11.39 -3.46 -18.26
C ASN A 46 -11.26 -4.86 -17.64
N LEU A 47 -10.81 -4.93 -16.40
CA LEU A 47 -10.67 -6.17 -15.64
C LEU A 47 -11.80 -6.29 -14.61
N GLN A 48 -12.09 -7.53 -14.24
CA GLN A 48 -12.94 -7.87 -13.09
C GLN A 48 -12.05 -8.32 -11.92
N PRO A 49 -12.52 -8.29 -10.66
CA PRO A 49 -11.74 -8.76 -9.51
C PRO A 49 -11.17 -10.18 -9.69
N GLU A 50 -11.90 -11.06 -10.36
CA GLU A 50 -11.52 -12.44 -10.64
C GLU A 50 -10.33 -12.55 -11.59
N ASP A 51 -10.11 -11.55 -12.46
CA ASP A 51 -9.01 -11.48 -13.42
C ASP A 51 -7.68 -11.11 -12.75
N ILE A 52 -7.72 -10.66 -11.48
CA ILE A 52 -6.53 -10.24 -10.75
C ILE A 52 -5.86 -11.46 -10.12
N THR A 53 -4.63 -11.73 -10.51
CA THR A 53 -3.84 -12.83 -9.97
C THR A 53 -3.19 -12.47 -8.65
N CYS A 54 -2.71 -11.23 -8.49
CA CYS A 54 -2.03 -10.78 -7.28
C CYS A 54 -2.28 -9.29 -7.02
N VAL A 55 -2.59 -8.97 -5.77
CA VAL A 55 -2.63 -7.59 -5.27
C VAL A 55 -1.44 -7.38 -4.34
N ILE A 56 -0.68 -6.34 -4.56
CA ILE A 56 0.47 -5.96 -3.74
C ILE A 56 0.19 -4.59 -3.12
N PRO A 57 -0.36 -4.56 -1.91
CA PRO A 57 -0.59 -3.33 -1.17
C PRO A 57 0.69 -2.82 -0.51
N HIS A 58 0.71 -1.54 -0.17
CA HIS A 58 1.74 -0.99 0.71
C HIS A 58 1.80 -1.76 2.02
N GLN A 59 2.99 -2.22 2.39
CA GLN A 59 3.25 -3.06 3.55
C GLN A 59 3.44 -2.20 4.82
N ALA A 60 2.39 -1.52 5.27
CA ALA A 60 2.47 -0.61 6.42
C ALA A 60 1.91 -1.21 7.71
N ASN A 61 0.80 -1.95 7.60
CA ASN A 61 0.04 -2.46 8.74
C ASN A 61 -0.88 -3.59 8.26
N LEU A 62 -0.79 -4.75 8.87
CA LEU A 62 -1.58 -5.93 8.48
C LEU A 62 -3.09 -5.65 8.49
N ARG A 63 -3.59 -4.92 9.49
CA ARG A 63 -5.03 -4.57 9.56
C ARG A 63 -5.51 -3.72 8.38
N ILE A 64 -4.65 -2.88 7.80
CA ILE A 64 -4.97 -2.12 6.59
C ILE A 64 -5.00 -3.08 5.40
N ILE A 65 -4.02 -3.97 5.30
CA ILE A 65 -3.92 -4.95 4.21
C ILE A 65 -5.16 -5.86 4.20
N ASP A 66 -5.53 -6.42 5.35
CA ASP A 66 -6.72 -7.27 5.51
C ASP A 66 -8.00 -6.51 5.13
N ALA A 67 -8.15 -5.28 5.63
CA ALA A 67 -9.33 -4.46 5.32
C ALA A 67 -9.44 -4.08 3.83
N ILE A 68 -8.33 -4.02 3.11
CA ILE A 68 -8.32 -3.80 1.65
C ILE A 68 -8.64 -5.11 0.92
N ALA A 69 -8.06 -6.23 1.34
CA ALA A 69 -8.35 -7.55 0.80
C ALA A 69 -9.86 -7.84 0.82
N ASP A 70 -10.49 -7.63 1.98
CA ASP A 70 -11.93 -7.81 2.17
C ASP A 70 -12.77 -6.92 1.24
N ARG A 71 -12.30 -5.72 0.93
CA ARG A 71 -13.07 -4.72 0.19
C ARG A 71 -12.87 -4.73 -1.32
N LEU A 72 -11.79 -5.29 -1.81
CA LEU A 72 -11.53 -5.39 -3.26
C LEU A 72 -12.25 -6.55 -3.91
N ALA A 73 -12.89 -7.43 -3.13
CA ALA A 73 -13.59 -8.61 -3.62
C ALA A 73 -12.74 -9.51 -4.54
N VAL A 74 -11.40 -9.43 -4.42
CA VAL A 74 -10.51 -10.36 -5.10
C VAL A 74 -10.55 -11.72 -4.39
N PRO A 75 -10.37 -12.84 -5.12
CA PRO A 75 -10.36 -14.15 -4.51
C PRO A 75 -9.35 -14.28 -3.37
N GLU A 76 -9.69 -15.08 -2.37
CA GLU A 76 -8.85 -15.34 -1.21
C GLU A 76 -7.44 -15.82 -1.63
N GLY A 77 -6.43 -15.40 -0.88
CA GLY A 77 -5.03 -15.77 -1.13
C GLY A 77 -4.33 -14.96 -2.23
N ARG A 78 -5.01 -14.01 -2.88
CA ARG A 78 -4.40 -13.17 -3.93
C ARG A 78 -3.77 -11.88 -3.43
N VAL A 79 -3.81 -11.59 -2.14
CA VAL A 79 -3.12 -10.43 -1.57
C VAL A 79 -1.77 -10.85 -1.00
N PHE A 80 -0.70 -10.29 -1.55
CA PHE A 80 0.65 -10.61 -1.12
C PHE A 80 1.04 -9.83 0.13
N VAL A 81 1.60 -10.53 1.11
CA VAL A 81 2.02 -9.97 2.39
C VAL A 81 3.44 -10.45 2.71
N ASN A 82 4.32 -9.51 3.05
CA ASN A 82 5.67 -9.78 3.56
C ASN A 82 6.07 -8.80 4.68
N LEU A 83 5.07 -8.16 5.27
CA LEU A 83 5.25 -7.20 6.35
C LEU A 83 5.94 -7.81 7.58
N ASP A 84 5.70 -9.08 7.86
CA ASP A 84 6.30 -9.84 8.94
C ASP A 84 7.83 -9.98 8.82
N LYS A 85 8.35 -9.98 7.59
CA LYS A 85 9.78 -10.10 7.30
C LYS A 85 10.50 -8.75 7.32
N TYR A 86 9.89 -7.72 6.75
CA TYR A 86 10.58 -6.45 6.45
C TYR A 86 10.04 -5.26 7.22
N GLY A 87 8.86 -5.37 7.80
CA GLY A 87 8.17 -4.23 8.39
C GLY A 87 7.75 -3.19 7.35
N ASN A 88 7.45 -2.00 7.81
CA ASN A 88 7.13 -0.87 6.92
C ASN A 88 8.44 -0.19 6.44
N THR A 89 8.86 -0.52 5.23
CA THR A 89 10.05 0.06 4.58
C THR A 89 9.74 1.31 3.75
N SER A 90 8.64 2.01 4.06
CA SER A 90 8.22 3.24 3.38
C SER A 90 8.02 3.03 1.87
N ALA A 91 8.61 3.87 1.00
CA ALA A 91 8.48 3.77 -0.46
C ALA A 91 9.00 2.45 -1.05
N ALA A 92 9.96 1.81 -0.40
CA ALA A 92 10.51 0.52 -0.85
C ALA A 92 9.57 -0.67 -0.62
N ALA A 93 8.57 -0.54 0.25
CA ALA A 93 7.73 -1.65 0.69
C ALA A 93 7.05 -2.40 -0.48
N VAL A 94 6.47 -1.68 -1.44
CA VAL A 94 5.81 -2.29 -2.60
C VAL A 94 6.81 -2.90 -3.57
N ALA A 95 7.97 -2.26 -3.77
CA ALA A 95 9.00 -2.79 -4.66
C ALA A 95 9.60 -4.10 -4.13
N ILE A 96 9.87 -4.17 -2.81
CA ILE A 96 10.35 -5.39 -2.15
C ILE A 96 9.27 -6.49 -2.22
N ALA A 97 8.01 -6.15 -1.97
CA ALA A 97 6.92 -7.11 -2.06
C ALA A 97 6.71 -7.62 -3.49
N LEU A 98 6.84 -6.75 -4.50
CA LEU A 98 6.75 -7.12 -5.92
C LEU A 98 7.88 -8.10 -6.32
N ASP A 99 9.13 -7.80 -5.94
CA ASP A 99 10.27 -8.68 -6.23
C ASP A 99 10.10 -10.05 -5.55
N GLU A 100 9.72 -10.07 -4.29
CA GLU A 100 9.54 -11.32 -3.54
C GLU A 100 8.36 -12.14 -4.08
N ALA A 101 7.23 -11.50 -4.40
CA ALA A 101 6.08 -12.15 -5.01
C ALA A 101 6.44 -12.78 -6.37
N ASN A 102 7.20 -12.06 -7.20
CA ASN A 102 7.69 -12.59 -8.47
C ASN A 102 8.62 -13.80 -8.26
N ARG A 103 9.59 -13.72 -7.37
CA ARG A 103 10.53 -14.82 -7.08
C ARG A 103 9.86 -16.04 -6.45
N SER A 104 8.80 -15.84 -5.67
CA SER A 104 8.03 -16.94 -5.07
C SER A 104 7.05 -17.60 -6.04
N GLY A 105 6.89 -17.05 -7.25
CA GLY A 105 5.95 -17.56 -8.24
C GLY A 105 4.49 -17.23 -7.94
N ALA A 106 4.22 -16.18 -7.16
CA ALA A 106 2.86 -15.74 -6.88
C ALA A 106 2.11 -15.29 -8.15
N PHE A 107 2.84 -14.95 -9.20
CA PHE A 107 2.32 -14.67 -10.53
C PHE A 107 3.37 -14.96 -11.60
N LYS A 108 2.95 -15.04 -12.86
CA LYS A 108 3.79 -15.34 -14.03
C LYS A 108 3.49 -14.36 -15.17
N ARG A 109 4.30 -14.39 -16.21
CA ARG A 109 4.11 -13.59 -17.41
C ARG A 109 2.70 -13.76 -17.99
N GLY A 110 2.03 -12.65 -18.25
CA GLY A 110 0.66 -12.59 -18.74
C GLY A 110 -0.40 -12.43 -17.65
N ASP A 111 -0.05 -12.58 -16.38
CA ASP A 111 -0.96 -12.37 -15.26
C ASP A 111 -1.23 -10.88 -15.01
N ASN A 112 -2.40 -10.58 -14.46
CA ASN A 112 -2.76 -9.22 -14.06
C ASN A 112 -2.46 -9.03 -12.58
N ILE A 113 -1.68 -8.02 -12.25
CA ILE A 113 -1.35 -7.64 -10.88
C ILE A 113 -1.81 -6.22 -10.58
N VAL A 114 -2.15 -5.95 -9.34
CA VAL A 114 -2.52 -4.61 -8.87
C VAL A 114 -1.57 -4.19 -7.78
N LEU A 115 -0.92 -3.04 -7.97
CA LEU A 115 -0.12 -2.36 -6.96
C LEU A 115 -0.97 -1.24 -6.36
N VAL A 116 -0.99 -1.10 -5.04
CA VAL A 116 -1.74 -0.02 -4.40
C VAL A 116 -1.01 0.52 -3.17
N VAL A 117 -0.89 1.83 -3.09
CA VAL A 117 -0.09 2.51 -2.05
C VAL A 117 -0.85 3.64 -1.40
N PHE A 118 -0.42 3.95 -0.18
CA PHE A 118 -0.87 5.09 0.60
C PHE A 118 0.29 5.62 1.45
N GLY A 119 0.38 6.92 1.59
CA GLY A 119 1.46 7.54 2.35
C GLY A 119 1.11 8.91 2.90
N ALA A 120 2.11 9.51 3.52
CA ALA A 120 2.00 10.87 4.06
C ALA A 120 1.70 11.87 2.95
N GLY A 121 0.90 12.85 3.30
CA GLY A 121 0.53 13.87 2.34
C GLY A 121 -0.88 14.40 2.60
N LEU A 122 -1.96 13.62 2.65
CA LEU A 122 -2.07 12.21 2.31
C LEU A 122 -1.97 12.00 0.79
N THR A 123 -1.24 10.97 0.38
CA THR A 123 -1.11 10.57 -1.02
C THR A 123 -1.46 9.11 -1.22
N TRP A 124 -2.02 8.77 -2.36
CA TRP A 124 -2.32 7.39 -2.72
C TRP A 124 -2.24 7.21 -4.23
N ALA A 125 -1.93 6.01 -4.63
CA ALA A 125 -1.88 5.62 -6.03
C ALA A 125 -2.14 4.13 -6.20
N ALA A 126 -2.56 3.74 -7.40
CA ALA A 126 -2.62 2.34 -7.80
C ALA A 126 -2.19 2.18 -9.26
N ALA A 127 -1.77 0.98 -9.61
CA ALA A 127 -1.50 0.58 -10.98
C ALA A 127 -1.99 -0.85 -11.22
N ALA A 128 -2.69 -1.07 -12.32
CA ALA A 128 -2.93 -2.40 -12.87
C ALA A 128 -1.87 -2.67 -13.93
N VAL A 129 -1.19 -3.79 -13.81
CA VAL A 129 -0.05 -4.17 -14.66
C VAL A 129 -0.31 -5.57 -15.21
N ARG A 130 -0.14 -5.74 -16.51
CA ARG A 130 0.00 -7.06 -17.11
C ARG A 130 1.48 -7.45 -17.10
N TRP A 131 1.78 -8.46 -16.29
CA TRP A 131 3.15 -8.88 -16.01
C TRP A 131 3.89 -9.48 -17.21
#